data_8c507d9d6d193511d3b241abadc835df
#
_entry.id   8c507d9d6d193511d3b241abadc835df
#
_cell.length_a   1.000
_cell.length_b   1.000
_cell.length_c   1.000
_cell.angle_alpha   90.00
_cell.angle_beta   90.00
_cell.angle_gamma   90.00
#
_symmetry.space_group_name_H-M   'P 1'
#
loop_
_entity.id
_entity.type
_entity.pdbx_description
1 polymer ?
#
loop_
_entity_poly.entity_id
_entity_poly.type
_entity_poly.pdbx_seq_one_letter_code
_entity_poly.pdbx_strand_id
1 'polypeptide(L)'
;MQVPIFEKMDDQLLDALCDRLKPALFAEKSFIIREGDPVEEMHFLMRGTLLTMTTNGGRTGFFNSVYLKAGGFCGDELLTWALDPNTSSGSLPLSTRTVQAVTDIEAFAVTADDLKFVAAQFRRLNSKQIQHTFK
;
A
#
# COMPACT_ATOMS: atom_id res chain seq x y z
N MET A 1 -11.93 2.17 7.49
CA MET A 1 -10.99 1.55 6.54
C MET A 1 -10.48 0.26 7.15
N GLN A 2 -10.72 -0.85 6.47
CA GLN A 2 -10.28 -2.14 6.98
C GLN A 2 -9.21 -2.72 6.06
N VAL A 3 -7.99 -2.69 6.54
CA VAL A 3 -6.85 -3.34 5.88
C VAL A 3 -6.42 -4.48 6.78
N PRO A 4 -6.33 -5.72 6.27
CA PRO A 4 -6.10 -6.89 7.14
C PRO A 4 -4.88 -6.78 8.05
N ILE A 5 -3.80 -6.17 7.58
CA ILE A 5 -2.61 -5.99 8.42
C ILE A 5 -2.90 -5.06 9.60
N PHE A 6 -3.76 -4.07 9.41
CA PHE A 6 -4.05 -3.08 10.44
C PHE A 6 -4.92 -3.65 11.56
N GLU A 7 -5.70 -4.67 11.28
CA GLU A 7 -6.50 -5.34 12.30
C GLU A 7 -5.63 -6.03 13.34
N LYS A 8 -4.40 -6.40 12.96
CA LYS A 8 -3.46 -7.08 13.85
C LYS A 8 -2.50 -6.13 14.55
N MET A 9 -2.54 -4.85 14.19
CA MET A 9 -1.68 -3.84 14.81
C MET A 9 -2.30 -3.33 16.09
N ASP A 10 -1.45 -3.03 17.07
CA ASP A 10 -1.94 -2.36 18.26
C ASP A 10 -2.11 -0.86 18.01
N ASP A 11 -2.70 -0.15 18.97
CA ASP A 11 -3.02 1.26 18.82
C ASP A 11 -1.78 2.12 18.61
N GLN A 12 -0.66 1.74 19.20
CA GLN A 12 0.60 2.48 19.05
C GLN A 12 1.11 2.43 17.62
N LEU A 13 1.01 1.26 16.99
CA LEU A 13 1.45 1.11 15.60
C LEU A 13 0.52 1.83 14.64
N LEU A 14 -0.78 1.79 14.89
CA LEU A 14 -1.74 2.55 14.09
C LEU A 14 -1.49 4.04 14.20
N ASP A 15 -1.21 4.53 15.42
CA ASP A 15 -0.87 5.94 15.61
C ASP A 15 0.40 6.32 14.88
N ALA A 16 1.42 5.47 14.93
CA ALA A 16 2.67 5.72 14.23
C ALA A 16 2.46 5.78 12.72
N LEU A 17 1.62 4.91 12.18
CA LEU A 17 1.28 4.94 10.77
C LEU A 17 0.51 6.21 10.41
N CYS A 18 -0.49 6.57 11.22
CA CYS A 18 -1.31 7.77 10.97
C CYS A 18 -0.47 9.04 11.00
N ASP A 19 0.53 9.12 11.87
CA ASP A 19 1.43 10.27 11.94
C ASP A 19 2.26 10.44 10.67
N ARG A 20 2.42 9.38 9.91
CA ARG A 20 3.22 9.40 8.68
C ARG A 20 2.39 9.53 7.42
N LEU A 21 1.07 9.46 7.53
CA LEU A 21 0.20 9.64 6.38
C LEU A 21 0.18 11.10 5.97
N LYS A 22 0.25 11.34 4.66
CA LYS A 22 0.21 12.68 4.09
C LYS A 22 -0.92 12.77 3.08
N PRO A 23 -1.65 13.89 3.05
CA PRO A 23 -2.71 14.03 2.06
C PRO A 23 -2.13 14.06 0.66
N ALA A 24 -2.80 13.40 -0.26
CA ALA A 24 -2.42 13.36 -1.66
C ALA A 24 -3.66 13.58 -2.51
N LEU A 25 -3.56 14.47 -3.49
CA LEU A 25 -4.66 14.81 -4.39
C LEU A 25 -4.25 14.44 -5.81
N PHE A 26 -5.18 13.82 -6.53
CA PHE A 26 -4.95 13.46 -7.93
C PHE A 26 -6.12 13.95 -8.76
N ALA A 27 -5.82 14.51 -9.91
CA ALA A 27 -6.82 14.97 -10.83
C ALA A 27 -7.43 13.80 -11.61
N GLU A 28 -8.67 13.98 -12.03
CA GLU A 28 -9.34 13.04 -12.92
C GLU A 28 -8.44 12.69 -14.11
N LYS A 29 -8.41 11.40 -14.46
CA LYS A 29 -7.64 10.81 -15.56
C LYS A 29 -6.14 10.69 -15.31
N SER A 30 -5.60 11.21 -14.19
CA SER A 30 -4.18 11.05 -13.91
C SER A 30 -3.87 9.61 -13.48
N PHE A 31 -2.63 9.20 -13.76
CA PHE A 31 -2.16 7.88 -13.32
C PHE A 31 -1.47 8.02 -11.97
N ILE A 32 -1.88 7.18 -11.02
CA ILE A 32 -1.28 7.16 -9.68
C ILE A 32 -0.12 6.16 -9.68
N ILE A 33 -0.33 5.00 -10.30
CA ILE A 33 0.67 3.94 -10.41
C ILE A 33 0.56 3.37 -11.82
N ARG A 34 1.70 3.02 -12.42
CA ARG A 34 1.73 2.34 -13.73
C ARG A 34 2.35 0.96 -13.56
N GLU A 35 1.75 -0.02 -14.21
CA GLU A 35 2.25 -1.40 -14.18
C GLU A 35 3.72 -1.42 -14.65
N GLY A 36 4.56 -2.10 -13.86
CA GLY A 36 5.99 -2.18 -14.15
C GLY A 36 6.85 -1.09 -13.56
N ASP A 37 6.25 -0.01 -13.05
CA ASP A 37 7.00 1.07 -12.41
C ASP A 37 7.23 0.76 -10.93
N PRO A 38 8.30 1.30 -10.32
CA PRO A 38 8.53 1.13 -8.90
C PRO A 38 7.42 1.76 -8.07
N VAL A 39 6.97 1.06 -7.05
CA VAL A 39 5.97 1.57 -6.12
C VAL A 39 6.69 2.30 -4.99
N GLU A 40 6.52 3.62 -4.93
CA GLU A 40 7.20 4.47 -3.95
C GLU A 40 6.33 4.81 -2.77
N GLU A 41 5.00 4.75 -2.93
CA GLU A 41 4.04 5.11 -1.90
C GLU A 41 2.85 4.18 -1.97
N MET A 42 2.26 3.92 -0.81
CA MET A 42 0.97 3.25 -0.71
C MET A 42 -0.09 4.29 -0.43
N HIS A 43 -1.23 4.18 -1.08
CA HIS A 43 -2.30 5.18 -1.00
C HIS A 43 -3.57 4.55 -0.42
N PHE A 44 -4.18 5.27 0.52
CA PHE A 44 -5.48 4.92 1.09
C PHE A 44 -6.52 5.87 0.54
N LEU A 45 -7.49 5.35 -0.18
CA LEU A 45 -8.47 6.17 -0.88
C LEU A 45 -9.54 6.66 0.09
N MET A 46 -9.64 7.99 0.23
CA MET A 46 -10.61 8.62 1.12
C MET A 46 -11.83 9.10 0.37
N ARG A 47 -11.64 9.57 -0.87
CA ARG A 47 -12.74 10.09 -1.69
C ARG A 47 -12.40 9.91 -3.16
N GLY A 48 -13.41 9.53 -3.95
CA GLY A 48 -13.28 9.36 -5.38
C GLY A 48 -13.27 7.90 -5.80
N THR A 49 -13.02 7.67 -7.07
CA THR A 49 -13.00 6.33 -7.65
C THR A 49 -11.73 6.14 -8.46
N LEU A 50 -11.06 5.02 -8.24
CA LEU A 50 -9.89 4.61 -9.01
C LEU A 50 -10.25 3.42 -9.89
N LEU A 51 -9.60 3.32 -11.04
CA LEU A 51 -9.68 2.14 -11.90
C LEU A 51 -8.34 1.43 -11.83
N THR A 52 -8.34 0.19 -11.38
CA THR A 52 -7.15 -0.65 -11.36
C THR A 52 -7.21 -1.60 -12.55
N MET A 53 -6.09 -1.70 -13.27
CA MET A 53 -6.00 -2.48 -14.49
C MET A 53 -4.75 -3.35 -14.44
N THR A 54 -4.88 -4.58 -14.91
CA THR A 54 -3.73 -5.46 -15.05
C THR A 54 -3.82 -6.19 -16.39
N THR A 55 -2.66 -6.31 -17.04
CA THR A 55 -2.55 -6.98 -18.33
C THR A 55 -1.89 -8.35 -18.22
N ASN A 56 -1.66 -8.79 -16.97
CA ASN A 56 -1.00 -10.07 -16.69
C ASN A 56 0.35 -10.18 -17.40
N GLY A 57 1.19 -9.15 -17.20
CA GLY A 57 2.51 -9.08 -17.82
C GLY A 57 2.50 -8.67 -19.28
N GLY A 58 1.43 -8.03 -19.73
CA GLY A 58 1.33 -7.52 -21.09
C GLY A 58 0.87 -8.55 -22.11
N ARG A 59 0.33 -9.66 -21.65
CA ARG A 59 -0.18 -10.70 -22.58
C ARG A 59 -1.34 -10.16 -23.40
N THR A 60 -1.26 -10.39 -24.69
CA THR A 60 -2.30 -9.97 -25.64
C THR A 60 -3.64 -10.65 -25.30
N GLY A 61 -4.71 -9.87 -25.26
CA GLY A 61 -6.05 -10.38 -25.02
C GLY A 61 -6.37 -10.63 -23.56
N PHE A 62 -5.42 -10.42 -22.65
CA PHE A 62 -5.67 -10.60 -21.23
C PHE A 62 -5.70 -9.22 -20.55
N PHE A 63 -6.86 -8.83 -20.09
CA PHE A 63 -7.08 -7.52 -19.48
C PHE A 63 -8.10 -7.66 -18.38
N ASN A 64 -7.72 -7.21 -17.18
CA ASN A 64 -8.59 -7.24 -16.00
C ASN A 64 -8.68 -5.84 -15.42
N SER A 65 -9.87 -5.38 -15.11
CA SER A 65 -10.05 -4.08 -14.50
C SER A 65 -11.07 -4.14 -13.38
N VAL A 66 -10.81 -3.38 -12.31
CA VAL A 66 -11.67 -3.31 -11.14
C VAL A 66 -11.70 -1.87 -10.65
N TYR A 67 -12.88 -1.40 -10.27
CA TYR A 67 -13.01 -0.09 -9.65
C TYR A 67 -12.72 -0.18 -8.16
N LEU A 68 -11.96 0.78 -7.66
CA LEU A 68 -11.62 0.91 -6.24
C LEU A 68 -12.31 2.16 -5.71
N LYS A 69 -13.04 2.01 -4.62
CA LYS A 69 -13.80 3.11 -4.02
C LYS A 69 -13.24 3.47 -2.65
N ALA A 70 -13.79 4.53 -2.05
CA ALA A 70 -13.38 5.00 -0.74
C ALA A 70 -13.35 3.86 0.28
N GLY A 71 -12.31 3.84 1.10
CA GLY A 71 -12.04 2.76 2.04
C GLY A 71 -11.07 1.73 1.52
N GLY A 72 -10.77 1.74 0.22
CA GLY A 72 -9.78 0.84 -0.38
C GLY A 72 -8.39 1.43 -0.36
N PHE A 73 -7.45 0.68 -0.90
CA PHE A 73 -6.05 1.10 -0.95
C PHE A 73 -5.40 0.57 -2.22
N CYS A 74 -4.32 1.24 -2.63
CA CYS A 74 -3.49 0.79 -3.75
C CYS A 74 -2.02 0.94 -3.39
N GLY A 75 -1.15 0.25 -4.14
CA GLY A 75 0.27 0.20 -3.82
C GLY A 75 0.59 -0.83 -2.75
N ASP A 76 -0.26 -1.83 -2.59
CA ASP A 76 -0.11 -2.87 -1.57
C ASP A 76 1.11 -3.76 -1.81
N GLU A 77 1.70 -3.74 -3.00
CA GLU A 77 2.99 -4.38 -3.24
C GLU A 77 4.04 -3.83 -2.27
N LEU A 78 3.93 -2.55 -1.95
CA LEU A 78 4.85 -1.91 -1.02
C LEU A 78 4.69 -2.45 0.39
N LEU A 79 3.48 -2.78 0.79
CA LEU A 79 3.22 -3.35 2.11
C LEU A 79 3.91 -4.71 2.27
N THR A 80 3.76 -5.58 1.28
CA THR A 80 4.42 -6.88 1.27
C THR A 80 5.93 -6.72 1.32
N TRP A 81 6.46 -5.79 0.51
CA TRP A 81 7.88 -5.48 0.47
C TRP A 81 8.39 -5.00 1.84
N ALA A 82 7.65 -4.12 2.48
CA ALA A 82 8.06 -3.54 3.77
C ALA A 82 8.06 -4.59 4.89
N LEU A 83 7.15 -5.55 4.83
CA LEU A 83 7.04 -6.60 5.85
C LEU A 83 8.06 -7.72 5.66
N ASP A 84 8.67 -7.84 4.48
CA ASP A 84 9.64 -8.89 4.20
C ASP A 84 10.99 -8.54 4.84
N PRO A 85 11.47 -9.34 5.82
CA PRO A 85 12.74 -9.04 6.48
C PRO A 85 13.95 -9.19 5.55
N ASN A 86 13.80 -9.89 4.43
CA ASN A 86 14.89 -10.13 3.50
C ASN A 86 14.98 -9.07 2.40
N THR A 87 14.05 -8.11 2.37
CA THR A 87 14.06 -7.08 1.35
C THR A 87 15.22 -6.12 1.57
N SER A 88 16.02 -5.92 0.53
CA SER A 88 17.12 -4.96 0.60
C SER A 88 16.55 -3.54 0.50
N SER A 89 17.23 -2.59 1.17
CA SER A 89 16.75 -1.23 1.27
C SER A 89 16.84 -0.43 -0.04
N GLY A 90 17.54 -0.95 -1.03
CA GLY A 90 17.73 -0.22 -2.28
C GLY A 90 16.79 -0.58 -3.40
N SER A 91 15.91 -1.55 -3.20
CA SER A 91 15.12 -2.12 -4.29
C SER A 91 13.63 -2.07 -3.95
N LEU A 92 12.90 -1.17 -4.62
CA LEU A 92 11.45 -1.06 -4.46
C LEU A 92 10.73 -2.12 -5.29
N PRO A 93 9.54 -2.54 -4.85
CA PRO A 93 8.75 -3.48 -5.64
C PRO A 93 8.21 -2.80 -6.88
N LEU A 94 8.03 -3.56 -7.95
CA LEU A 94 7.40 -3.07 -9.15
C LEU A 94 5.90 -3.31 -9.08
N SER A 95 5.13 -2.36 -9.61
CA SER A 95 3.68 -2.49 -9.60
C SER A 95 3.22 -3.59 -10.54
N THR A 96 2.27 -4.40 -10.06
CA THR A 96 1.65 -5.44 -10.86
C THR A 96 0.40 -4.94 -11.59
N ARG A 97 0.06 -3.65 -11.40
CA ARG A 97 -1.14 -3.08 -12.00
C ARG A 97 -0.97 -1.60 -12.27
N THR A 98 -1.83 -1.07 -13.13
CA THR A 98 -1.94 0.36 -13.38
C THR A 98 -3.15 0.89 -12.64
N VAL A 99 -3.00 2.03 -11.98
CA VAL A 99 -4.09 2.68 -11.22
C VAL A 99 -4.28 4.08 -11.78
N GLN A 100 -5.51 4.35 -12.26
CA GLN A 100 -5.87 5.62 -12.86
C GLN A 100 -7.05 6.24 -12.12
N ALA A 101 -7.01 7.56 -11.93
CA ALA A 101 -8.11 8.29 -11.31
C ALA A 101 -9.28 8.40 -12.30
N VAL A 102 -10.45 7.89 -11.89
CA VAL A 102 -11.69 8.04 -12.67
C VAL A 102 -12.32 9.39 -12.40
N THR A 103 -12.25 9.83 -11.15
CA THR A 103 -12.69 11.15 -10.68
C THR A 103 -11.52 11.83 -10.00
N ASP A 104 -11.73 13.08 -9.54
CA ASP A 104 -10.75 13.70 -8.65
C ASP A 104 -10.63 12.86 -7.38
N ILE A 105 -9.41 12.71 -6.88
CA ILE A 105 -9.09 11.78 -5.82
C ILE A 105 -8.54 12.52 -4.60
N GLU A 106 -9.07 12.18 -3.43
CA GLU A 106 -8.47 12.53 -2.14
C GLU A 106 -8.02 11.25 -1.47
N ALA A 107 -6.74 11.18 -1.13
CA ALA A 107 -6.14 9.99 -0.55
C ALA A 107 -5.13 10.38 0.52
N PHE A 108 -4.73 9.41 1.33
CA PHE A 108 -3.56 9.53 2.20
C PHE A 108 -2.47 8.62 1.67
N ALA A 109 -1.25 9.16 1.65
CA ALA A 109 -0.08 8.43 1.15
C ALA A 109 0.91 8.17 2.28
N VAL A 110 1.54 7.02 2.23
CA VAL A 110 2.66 6.68 3.11
C VAL A 110 3.83 6.26 2.23
N THR A 111 5.00 6.83 2.49
CA THR A 111 6.20 6.53 1.70
C THR A 111 6.76 5.16 2.05
N ALA A 112 7.59 4.65 1.14
CA ALA A 112 8.28 3.36 1.35
C ALA A 112 9.09 3.35 2.65
N ASP A 113 9.84 4.42 2.91
CA ASP A 113 10.68 4.50 4.11
C ASP A 113 9.85 4.50 5.39
N ASP A 114 8.77 5.28 5.41
CA ASP A 114 7.88 5.34 6.57
C ASP A 114 7.16 4.03 6.79
N LEU A 115 6.72 3.38 5.73
CA LEU A 115 6.05 2.10 5.84
C LEU A 115 7.00 1.03 6.35
N LYS A 116 8.25 1.06 5.90
CA LYS A 116 9.26 0.12 6.37
C LYS A 116 9.56 0.31 7.85
N PHE A 117 9.60 1.55 8.32
CA PHE A 117 9.78 1.86 9.74
C PHE A 117 8.64 1.26 10.58
N VAL A 118 7.39 1.47 10.17
CA VAL A 118 6.23 0.94 10.87
C VAL A 118 6.23 -0.58 10.84
N ALA A 119 6.57 -1.17 9.70
CA ALA A 119 6.63 -2.63 9.56
C ALA A 119 7.71 -3.24 10.46
N ALA A 120 8.84 -2.57 10.63
CA ALA A 120 9.89 -3.03 11.51
C ALA A 120 9.43 -3.04 12.97
N GLN A 121 8.69 -2.02 13.40
CA GLN A 121 8.11 -1.99 14.74
C GLN A 121 7.08 -3.11 14.93
N PHE A 122 6.25 -3.34 13.92
CA PHE A 122 5.26 -4.40 13.96
C PHE A 122 5.92 -5.78 14.15
N ARG A 123 6.98 -6.06 13.39
CA ARG A 123 7.71 -7.33 13.53
C ARG A 123 8.31 -7.50 14.92
N ARG A 124 8.88 -6.43 15.46
CA ARG A 124 9.51 -6.47 16.78
C ARG A 124 8.49 -6.79 17.88
N LEU A 125 7.32 -6.16 17.82
CA LEU A 125 6.25 -6.40 18.79
C LEU A 125 5.69 -7.81 18.65
N ASN A 126 5.52 -8.30 17.44
CA ASN A 126 5.06 -9.66 17.21
C ASN A 126 6.05 -10.69 17.73
N SER A 127 7.34 -10.46 17.53
CA SER A 127 8.37 -11.35 18.05
C SER A 127 8.30 -11.46 19.58
N LYS A 128 8.11 -10.34 20.26
CA LYS A 128 7.99 -10.32 21.70
C LYS A 128 6.76 -11.09 22.18
N GLN A 129 5.65 -10.92 21.51
CA GLN A 129 4.42 -11.65 21.83
C GLN A 129 4.58 -13.14 21.64
N ILE A 130 5.24 -13.55 20.56
CA ILE A 130 5.50 -14.96 20.29
C ILE A 130 6.40 -15.55 21.36
N GLN A 131 7.43 -14.83 21.77
CA GLN A 131 8.33 -15.29 22.83
C GLN A 131 7.60 -15.50 24.16
N HIS A 132 6.69 -14.60 24.49
CA HIS A 132 5.87 -14.76 25.69
C HIS A 132 4.95 -15.97 25.60
N THR A 133 4.41 -16.23 24.44
CA THR A 133 3.48 -17.34 24.23
C THR A 133 4.16 -18.70 24.41
N PHE A 134 5.44 -18.79 24.07
CA PHE A 134 6.18 -20.06 24.11
C PHE A 134 6.96 -20.29 25.39
N LYS A 135 6.76 -19.48 26.39
CA LYS A 135 7.41 -19.70 27.69
C LYS A 135 6.70 -20.74 28.54
#